data_67bb81ceb7a6a625e12b5b40ab62abab
#
_entry.id   67bb81ceb7a6a625e12b5b40ab62abab
#
_cell.length_a   1.000
_cell.length_b   1.000
_cell.length_c   1.000
_cell.angle_alpha   90.00
_cell.angle_beta   90.00
_cell.angle_gamma   90.00
#
_symmetry.space_group_name_H-M   'P 1'
#
loop_
_entity.id
_entity.type
_entity.pdbx_description
1 polymer ?
#
loop_
_entity_poly.entity_id
_entity_poly.type
_entity_poly.pdbx_seq_one_letter_code
_entity_poly.pdbx_strand_id
1 'polypeptide(L)'
;MRCAVAADRASRALAPNCDQRYSALIGAQSATLDRTFFALSDPTRRSILERLANGPATIGELAQPFDLTLNGVKKHIGILEEVDLVVTAKVGRSRECRLGPAQLENATSWIDDYRLAWQRRLDRFGAYVEQQQ
;
A
#
# COMPACT_ATOMS: atom_id res chain seq x y z
N MET A 1 32.29 4.16 33.49
CA MET A 1 32.15 3.07 32.50
C MET A 1 31.30 1.90 32.98
N ARG A 2 31.33 1.51 34.23
CA ARG A 2 30.50 0.39 34.74
C ARG A 2 28.99 0.69 34.82
N CYS A 3 28.57 1.93 35.06
CA CYS A 3 27.16 2.32 35.11
C CYS A 3 26.45 2.30 33.76
N ALA A 4 27.13 2.55 32.66
CA ALA A 4 26.55 2.53 31.32
C ALA A 4 26.17 1.10 30.85
N VAL A 5 26.97 0.10 31.28
CA VAL A 5 26.72 -1.30 30.93
C VAL A 5 25.54 -1.86 31.74
N ALA A 6 25.33 -1.41 32.97
CA ALA A 6 24.20 -1.82 33.81
C ALA A 6 22.87 -1.23 33.31
N ALA A 7 22.88 0.00 32.83
CA ALA A 7 21.70 0.63 32.24
C ALA A 7 21.27 -0.08 30.93
N ASP A 8 22.22 -0.52 30.12
CA ASP A 8 21.95 -1.26 28.89
C ASP A 8 21.34 -2.65 29.16
N ARG A 9 21.82 -3.34 30.22
CA ARG A 9 21.24 -4.63 30.64
C ARG A 9 19.83 -4.51 31.22
N ALA A 10 19.55 -3.47 31.98
CA ALA A 10 18.20 -3.24 32.52
C ALA A 10 17.23 -2.83 31.43
N SER A 11 17.65 -2.04 30.46
CA SER A 11 16.87 -1.64 29.30
C SER A 11 16.55 -2.84 28.39
N ARG A 12 17.50 -3.74 28.20
CA ARG A 12 17.27 -4.99 27.44
C ARG A 12 16.35 -5.99 28.15
N ALA A 13 16.37 -6.04 29.47
CA ALA A 13 15.51 -6.94 30.23
C ALA A 13 14.04 -6.49 30.28
N LEU A 14 13.78 -5.17 30.14
CA LEU A 14 12.43 -4.60 30.10
C LEU A 14 11.85 -4.45 28.70
N ALA A 15 12.64 -4.65 27.66
CA ALA A 15 12.28 -4.40 26.26
C ALA A 15 11.92 -5.62 25.40
N PRO A 16 12.02 -6.91 25.83
CA PRO A 16 11.75 -8.03 24.91
C PRO A 16 10.32 -8.04 24.37
N ASN A 17 9.37 -7.46 25.09
CA ASN A 17 7.97 -7.37 24.66
C ASN A 17 7.67 -6.15 23.74
N CYS A 18 8.45 -5.08 23.85
CA CYS A 18 8.29 -3.91 22.99
C CYS A 18 8.82 -4.17 21.58
N ASP A 19 9.98 -4.81 21.48
CA ASP A 19 10.62 -5.12 20.19
C ASP A 19 9.82 -6.14 19.37
N GLN A 20 9.29 -7.16 20.03
CA GLN A 20 8.45 -8.16 19.36
C GLN A 20 7.11 -7.60 18.91
N ARG A 21 6.48 -6.74 19.70
CA ARG A 21 5.23 -6.06 19.32
C ARG A 21 5.44 -5.07 18.20
N TYR A 22 6.55 -4.34 18.24
CA TYR A 22 6.93 -3.39 17.21
C TYR A 22 7.26 -4.09 15.89
N SER A 23 8.04 -5.17 15.93
CA SER A 23 8.33 -6.00 14.76
C SER A 23 7.09 -6.67 14.17
N ALA A 24 6.17 -7.12 15.01
CA ALA A 24 4.91 -7.70 14.55
C ALA A 24 3.97 -6.66 13.91
N LEU A 25 3.89 -5.46 14.49
CA LEU A 25 3.12 -4.34 13.92
C LEU A 25 3.70 -3.87 12.59
N ILE A 26 5.01 -3.69 12.52
CA ILE A 26 5.70 -3.34 11.27
C ILE A 26 5.52 -4.46 10.24
N GLY A 27 5.65 -5.71 10.62
CA GLY A 27 5.48 -6.86 9.73
C GLY A 27 4.06 -6.97 9.16
N ALA A 28 3.04 -6.76 9.99
CA ALA A 28 1.64 -6.79 9.54
C ALA A 28 1.30 -5.61 8.63
N GLN A 29 1.76 -4.40 8.96
CA GLN A 29 1.60 -3.22 8.12
C GLN A 29 2.37 -3.35 6.80
N SER A 30 3.58 -3.91 6.83
CA SER A 30 4.37 -4.18 5.64
C SER A 30 3.68 -5.16 4.71
N ALA A 31 3.13 -6.26 5.23
CA ALA A 31 2.42 -7.26 4.41
C ALA A 31 1.17 -6.67 3.73
N THR A 32 0.42 -5.81 4.42
CA THR A 32 -0.74 -5.11 3.84
C THR A 32 -0.29 -4.11 2.78
N LEU A 33 0.76 -3.36 3.06
CA LEU A 33 1.36 -2.40 2.15
C LEU A 33 1.87 -3.09 0.88
N ASP A 34 2.59 -4.21 1.02
CA ASP A 34 3.10 -5.00 -0.10
C ASP A 34 1.98 -5.51 -1.01
N ARG A 35 0.89 -6.01 -0.43
CA ARG A 35 -0.30 -6.44 -1.18
C ARG A 35 -0.96 -5.29 -1.92
N THR A 36 -1.06 -4.12 -1.30
CA THR A 36 -1.62 -2.92 -1.92
C THR A 36 -0.77 -2.47 -3.10
N PHE A 37 0.54 -2.38 -2.95
CA PHE A 37 1.45 -2.06 -4.05
C PHE A 37 1.42 -3.11 -5.15
N PHE A 38 1.36 -4.39 -4.81
CA PHE A 38 1.20 -5.47 -5.79
C PHE A 38 -0.10 -5.33 -6.59
N ALA A 39 -1.21 -5.05 -5.92
CA ALA A 39 -2.49 -4.81 -6.59
C ALA A 39 -2.41 -3.63 -7.56
N LEU A 40 -1.71 -2.56 -7.21
CA LEU A 40 -1.55 -1.35 -8.01
C LEU A 40 -0.43 -1.44 -9.07
N SER A 41 0.40 -2.48 -9.03
CA SER A 41 1.55 -2.60 -9.95
C SER A 41 1.17 -2.94 -11.40
N ASP A 42 -0.01 -3.44 -11.64
CA ASP A 42 -0.49 -3.86 -12.95
C ASP A 42 -1.31 -2.76 -13.63
N PRO A 43 -1.02 -2.42 -14.91
CA PRO A 43 -1.73 -1.36 -15.61
C PRO A 43 -3.22 -1.68 -15.83
N THR A 44 -3.57 -2.93 -16.08
CA THR A 44 -4.97 -3.36 -16.25
C THR A 44 -5.77 -3.12 -14.97
N ARG A 45 -5.20 -3.47 -13.81
CA ARG A 45 -5.85 -3.23 -12.52
C ARG A 45 -6.04 -1.76 -12.23
N ARG A 46 -5.05 -0.91 -12.53
CA ARG A 46 -5.20 0.55 -12.40
C ARG A 46 -6.31 1.08 -13.31
N SER A 47 -6.37 0.65 -14.56
CA SER A 47 -7.43 1.07 -15.48
C SER A 47 -8.82 0.59 -15.04
N ILE A 48 -8.94 -0.57 -14.43
CA ILE A 48 -10.19 -1.03 -13.80
C ILE A 48 -10.63 -0.07 -12.69
N LEU A 49 -9.70 0.33 -11.81
CA LEU A 49 -9.99 1.29 -10.74
C LEU A 49 -10.39 2.67 -11.29
N GLU A 50 -9.70 3.16 -12.30
CA GLU A 50 -10.05 4.42 -13.00
C GLU A 50 -11.46 4.35 -13.61
N ARG A 51 -11.81 3.23 -14.24
CA ARG A 51 -13.16 3.04 -14.78
C ARG A 51 -14.22 3.02 -13.68
N LEU A 52 -13.93 2.35 -12.55
CA LEU A 52 -14.85 2.26 -11.42
C LEU A 52 -14.97 3.59 -10.65
N ALA A 53 -13.99 4.49 -10.74
CA ALA A 53 -14.10 5.84 -10.20
C ALA A 53 -15.23 6.65 -10.85
N ASN A 54 -15.59 6.32 -12.09
CA ASN A 54 -16.70 6.94 -12.82
C ASN A 54 -18.07 6.30 -12.54
N GLY A 55 -18.11 5.25 -11.76
CA GLY A 55 -19.32 4.54 -11.37
C GLY A 55 -19.21 3.03 -11.47
N PRO A 56 -20.19 2.31 -10.93
CA PRO A 56 -20.22 0.85 -10.96
C PRO A 56 -20.19 0.30 -12.39
N ALA A 57 -19.62 -0.87 -12.56
CA ALA A 57 -19.57 -1.56 -13.84
C ALA A 57 -19.63 -3.09 -13.65
N THR A 58 -20.22 -3.77 -14.59
CA THR A 58 -20.24 -5.24 -14.62
C THR A 58 -18.87 -5.79 -15.06
N ILE A 59 -18.60 -7.04 -14.73
CA ILE A 59 -17.37 -7.72 -15.17
C ILE A 59 -17.24 -7.71 -16.70
N GLY A 60 -18.37 -7.87 -17.41
CA GLY A 60 -18.40 -7.82 -18.87
C GLY A 60 -18.00 -6.44 -19.42
N GLU A 61 -18.52 -5.38 -18.85
CA GLU A 61 -18.14 -4.00 -19.21
C GLU A 61 -16.69 -3.70 -18.92
N LEU A 62 -16.14 -4.25 -17.84
CA LEU A 62 -14.74 -4.10 -17.50
C LEU A 62 -13.80 -4.90 -18.43
N ALA A 63 -14.29 -5.98 -19.02
CA ALA A 63 -13.52 -6.80 -19.94
C ALA A 63 -13.35 -6.18 -21.33
N GLN A 64 -14.34 -5.43 -21.80
CA GLN A 64 -14.40 -4.90 -23.17
C GLN A 64 -13.17 -4.08 -23.59
N PRO A 65 -12.67 -3.13 -22.78
CA PRO A 65 -11.57 -2.27 -23.18
C PRO A 65 -10.21 -2.98 -23.31
N PHE A 66 -10.05 -4.15 -22.69
CA PHE A 66 -8.76 -4.80 -22.54
C PHE A 66 -8.54 -6.00 -23.46
N ASP A 67 -9.54 -6.37 -24.25
CA ASP A 67 -9.51 -7.59 -25.06
C ASP A 67 -9.14 -8.84 -24.24
N LEU A 68 -9.56 -8.85 -22.97
CA LEU A 68 -9.33 -9.95 -22.03
C LEU A 68 -10.55 -10.86 -21.94
N THR A 69 -10.30 -12.12 -21.65
CA THR A 69 -11.36 -13.04 -21.29
C THR A 69 -12.01 -12.64 -19.96
N LEU A 70 -13.28 -13.00 -19.79
CA LEU A 70 -13.99 -12.79 -18.50
C LEU A 70 -13.22 -13.39 -17.32
N ASN A 71 -12.58 -14.54 -17.51
CA ASN A 71 -11.76 -15.16 -16.47
C ASN A 71 -10.49 -14.36 -16.16
N GLY A 72 -9.87 -13.76 -17.16
CA GLY A 72 -8.73 -12.87 -16.98
C GLY A 72 -9.09 -11.65 -16.14
N VAL A 73 -10.20 -11.00 -16.46
CA VAL A 73 -10.71 -9.84 -15.69
C VAL A 73 -11.08 -10.24 -14.27
N LYS A 74 -11.74 -11.39 -14.08
CA LYS A 74 -12.08 -11.91 -12.75
C LYS A 74 -10.83 -12.10 -11.86
N LYS A 75 -9.72 -12.55 -12.43
CA LYS A 75 -8.44 -12.67 -11.67
C LYS A 75 -7.92 -11.30 -11.21
N HIS A 76 -7.96 -10.31 -12.09
CA HIS A 76 -7.56 -8.94 -11.73
C HIS A 76 -8.47 -8.34 -10.66
N ILE A 77 -9.77 -8.55 -10.78
CA ILE A 77 -10.75 -8.12 -9.78
C ILE A 77 -10.51 -8.83 -8.45
N GLY A 78 -10.26 -10.14 -8.45
CA GLY A 78 -9.96 -10.91 -7.23
C GLY A 78 -8.77 -10.35 -6.46
N ILE A 79 -7.70 -9.96 -7.14
CA ILE A 79 -6.52 -9.33 -6.52
C ILE A 79 -6.89 -7.97 -5.90
N LEU A 80 -7.73 -7.19 -6.56
CA LEU A 80 -8.22 -5.91 -6.04
C LEU A 80 -9.19 -6.08 -4.87
N GLU A 81 -9.98 -7.16 -4.86
CA GLU A 81 -10.87 -7.51 -3.74
C GLU A 81 -10.09 -7.93 -2.50
N GLU A 82 -8.98 -8.66 -2.65
CA GLU A 82 -8.13 -9.09 -1.54
C GLU A 82 -7.56 -7.93 -0.71
N VAL A 83 -7.46 -6.75 -1.31
CA VAL A 83 -6.98 -5.52 -0.66
C VAL A 83 -8.10 -4.48 -0.48
N ASP A 84 -9.35 -4.89 -0.59
CA ASP A 84 -10.54 -4.03 -0.43
C ASP A 84 -10.60 -2.81 -1.36
N LEU A 85 -9.84 -2.79 -2.44
CA LEU A 85 -9.91 -1.73 -3.46
C LEU A 85 -11.15 -1.83 -4.35
N VAL A 86 -11.68 -3.03 -4.50
CA VAL A 86 -12.91 -3.33 -5.23
C VAL A 86 -13.80 -4.22 -4.38
N VAL A 87 -15.09 -4.00 -4.45
CA VAL A 87 -16.10 -4.90 -3.93
C VAL A 87 -17.02 -5.33 -5.06
N THR A 88 -17.45 -6.58 -5.03
CA THR A 88 -18.40 -7.11 -6.01
C THR A 88 -19.71 -7.51 -5.34
N ALA A 89 -20.78 -7.22 -5.98
CA ALA A 89 -22.11 -7.61 -5.54
C ALA A 89 -22.90 -8.27 -6.69
N LYS A 90 -23.73 -9.23 -6.34
CA LYS A 90 -24.64 -9.84 -7.30
C LYS A 90 -25.84 -8.93 -7.48
N VAL A 91 -26.05 -8.43 -8.69
CA VAL A 91 -27.20 -7.62 -9.08
C VAL A 91 -27.93 -8.37 -10.20
N GLY A 92 -29.03 -9.02 -9.86
CA GLY A 92 -29.76 -9.85 -10.82
C GLY A 92 -28.93 -11.05 -11.29
N ARG A 93 -28.72 -11.17 -12.60
CA ARG A 93 -27.90 -12.23 -13.24
C ARG A 93 -26.43 -11.83 -13.40
N SER A 94 -26.10 -10.57 -13.15
CA SER A 94 -24.77 -10.00 -13.35
C SER A 94 -24.05 -9.79 -12.02
N ARG A 95 -22.73 -9.75 -12.06
CA ARG A 95 -21.88 -9.25 -10.99
C ARG A 95 -21.43 -7.84 -11.28
N GLU A 96 -21.77 -6.94 -10.39
CA GLU A 96 -21.41 -5.54 -10.46
C GLU A 96 -20.21 -5.27 -9.54
N CYS A 97 -19.23 -4.56 -10.06
CA CYS A 97 -18.03 -4.13 -9.33
C CYS A 97 -18.16 -2.65 -8.98
N ARG A 98 -17.69 -2.30 -7.78
CA ARG A 98 -17.63 -0.93 -7.28
C ARG A 98 -16.29 -0.70 -6.59
N LEU A 99 -15.88 0.55 -6.45
CA LEU A 99 -14.74 0.88 -5.59
C LEU A 99 -15.04 0.44 -4.16
N GLY A 100 -14.07 -0.21 -3.55
CA GLY A 100 -14.14 -0.66 -2.18
C GLY A 100 -13.78 0.42 -1.17
N PRO A 101 -13.95 0.13 0.13
CA PRO A 101 -13.61 1.04 1.22
C PRO A 101 -12.13 1.11 1.53
N ALA A 102 -11.27 0.48 0.74
CA ALA A 102 -9.85 0.46 1.01
C ALA A 102 -9.30 1.86 1.14
N GLN A 103 -8.65 2.03 2.23
CA GLN A 103 -7.96 3.25 2.55
C GLN A 103 -6.53 3.11 2.05
N LEU A 104 -6.20 3.87 1.02
CA LEU A 104 -4.82 3.94 0.51
C LEU A 104 -3.91 4.77 1.42
N GLU A 105 -4.37 5.14 2.62
CA GLU A 105 -3.65 5.99 3.55
C GLU A 105 -2.29 5.42 3.93
N ASN A 106 -2.20 4.12 4.16
CA ASN A 106 -0.93 3.49 4.48
C ASN A 106 0.07 3.57 3.32
N ALA A 107 -0.38 3.37 2.09
CA ALA A 107 0.45 3.48 0.90
C ALA A 107 0.83 4.94 0.64
N THR A 108 -0.11 5.86 0.78
CA THR A 108 0.12 7.29 0.64
C THR A 108 1.08 7.83 1.69
N SER A 109 0.89 7.46 2.96
CA SER A 109 1.82 7.81 4.04
C SER A 109 3.23 7.32 3.77
N TRP A 110 3.39 6.08 3.34
CA TRP A 110 4.70 5.53 3.02
C TRP A 110 5.39 6.31 1.89
N ILE A 111 4.63 6.63 0.83
CA ILE A 111 5.13 7.42 -0.30
C ILE A 111 5.52 8.83 0.15
N ASP A 112 4.69 9.47 0.98
CA ASP A 112 4.95 10.81 1.50
C ASP A 112 6.16 10.86 2.42
N ASP A 113 6.32 9.90 3.32
CA ASP A 113 7.49 9.77 4.19
C ASP A 113 8.78 9.61 3.38
N TYR A 114 8.75 8.79 2.35
CA TYR A 114 9.87 8.59 1.45
C TYR A 114 10.20 9.87 0.66
N ARG A 115 9.19 10.55 0.15
CA ARG A 115 9.34 11.83 -0.56
C ARG A 115 9.95 12.90 0.34
N LEU A 116 9.47 13.03 1.58
CA LEU A 116 10.00 13.98 2.55
C LEU A 116 11.45 13.66 2.96
N ALA A 117 11.79 12.39 3.11
CA ALA A 117 13.16 11.96 3.39
C ALA A 117 14.13 12.35 2.25
N TRP A 118 13.71 12.20 1.01
CA TRP A 118 14.46 12.64 -0.16
C TRP A 118 14.63 14.16 -0.20
N GLN A 119 13.57 14.90 0.05
CA GLN A 119 13.60 16.36 0.04
C GLN A 119 14.56 16.91 1.08
N ARG A 120 14.51 16.42 2.32
CA ARG A 120 15.47 16.78 3.38
C ARG A 120 16.92 16.47 3.01
N ARG A 121 17.15 15.43 2.25
CA ARG A 121 18.48 15.05 1.77
C ARG A 121 18.98 16.01 0.70
N LEU A 122 18.14 16.42 -0.22
CA LEU A 122 18.45 17.41 -1.24
C LEU A 122 18.68 18.80 -0.65
N ASP A 123 17.86 19.21 0.31
CA ASP A 123 18.02 20.51 1.00
C ASP A 123 19.37 20.59 1.72
N ARG A 124 19.78 19.52 2.41
CA ARG A 124 21.11 19.45 3.06
C ARG A 124 22.24 19.51 2.05
N PHE A 125 22.09 18.88 0.91
CA PHE A 125 23.08 18.93 -0.17
C PHE A 125 23.17 20.32 -0.77
N GLY A 126 22.05 21.00 -1.03
CA GLY A 126 21.98 22.37 -1.50
C GLY A 126 22.70 23.34 -0.54
N ALA A 127 22.40 23.26 0.75
CA ALA A 127 23.05 24.08 1.78
C ALA A 127 24.57 23.84 1.85
N TYR A 128 25.02 22.61 1.66
CA TYR A 128 26.45 22.27 1.61
C TYR A 128 27.15 22.93 0.41
N VAL A 129 26.54 22.92 -0.77
CA VAL A 129 27.08 23.55 -1.98
C VAL A 129 27.15 25.06 -1.84
N GLU A 130 26.13 25.69 -1.26
CA GLU A 130 26.09 27.16 -1.04
C GLU A 130 27.18 27.62 -0.06
N GLN A 131 27.54 26.81 0.93
CA GLN A 131 28.61 27.12 1.87
C GLN A 131 30.01 27.04 1.27
N GLN A 132 30.16 26.43 0.11
CA GLN A 132 31.45 26.31 -0.60
C GLN A 132 31.69 27.40 -1.65
N GLN A 133 30.73 28.25 -1.86
CA GLN A 133 30.86 29.44 -2.73
C GLN A 133 31.23 30.67 -1.92
#